data_2ba203bf1a027d57826574b98cac52a0
#
_entry.id   2ba203bf1a027d57826574b98cac52a0
#
_cell.length_a   1.000
_cell.length_b   1.000
_cell.length_c   1.000
_cell.angle_alpha   90.00
_cell.angle_beta   90.00
_cell.angle_gamma   90.00
#
_symmetry.space_group_name_H-M   'P 1'
#
loop_
_entity.id
_entity.type
_entity.pdbx_description
1 polymer ?
#
loop_
_entity_poly.entity_id
_entity_poly.type
_entity_poly.pdbx_seq_one_letter_code
_entity_poly.pdbx_strand_id
1 'polypeptide(L)'
;MEPVTHFLTGACIGRAGLNRKTAYATLTAVLAAEAADMDVLWGLRGPVEELKHHRGITHTFVAAPVVAGVVVGLVALLHLWWDGRLKRKLAAMALDPDAPVPRRLEPKTIHLGWLYATALIAALSHLLLDWTNNYGLRPFFPFNPRWYSGSFMFIAEPVLWALFFLALAVPWLLGLVAGEIGARKQKFRGQGWAIFALTGMVLLWCWRWSEHGHGLAMVASTQIATAPVTRVALEPYPINPFRWHAILETSSFYQTAEIDTRTGTIDSDPQTDTINKPPATSATEAAKRTPLGQVYLDWGTWAMVHDVGQIPVAGMDPPKLPPNREWTTVEFSDLRFGYSYLGAGRATGRSPLSGWVYIVDGHEDAGEAMNGREQK
;
A
#
# COMPACT_ATOMS: atom_id res chain seq x y z
N MET A 1 2.23 0.50 1.22
CA MET A 1 2.18 1.69 0.32
C MET A 1 1.76 1.20 -1.06
N GLU A 2 1.76 2.02 -2.08
CA GLU A 2 1.46 1.58 -3.45
C GLU A 2 2.72 0.96 -4.11
N PRO A 3 2.59 0.14 -5.19
CA PRO A 3 3.69 -0.62 -5.77
C PRO A 3 4.89 0.24 -6.24
N VAL A 4 4.65 1.47 -6.74
CA VAL A 4 5.74 2.34 -7.21
C VAL A 4 6.72 2.66 -6.08
N THR A 5 6.23 2.91 -4.85
CA THR A 5 7.11 3.16 -3.69
C THR A 5 7.93 1.93 -3.33
N HIS A 6 7.34 0.73 -3.34
CA HIS A 6 8.04 -0.53 -3.06
C HIS A 6 9.13 -0.80 -4.11
N PHE A 7 8.78 -0.67 -5.40
CA PHE A 7 9.71 -0.81 -6.51
C PHE A 7 10.93 0.11 -6.38
N LEU A 8 10.68 1.41 -6.19
CA LEU A 8 11.75 2.42 -6.11
C LEU A 8 12.62 2.21 -4.87
N THR A 9 12.02 1.88 -3.74
CA THR A 9 12.74 1.56 -2.49
C THR A 9 13.62 0.33 -2.68
N GLY A 10 13.10 -0.76 -3.26
CA GLY A 10 13.86 -1.95 -3.59
C GLY A 10 15.04 -1.66 -4.52
N ALA A 11 14.83 -0.82 -5.55
CA ALA A 11 15.90 -0.41 -6.45
C ALA A 11 17.01 0.38 -5.72
N CYS A 12 16.64 1.27 -4.80
CA CYS A 12 17.61 2.01 -3.98
C CYS A 12 18.34 1.10 -2.99
N ILE A 13 17.66 0.16 -2.31
CA ILE A 13 18.28 -0.83 -1.43
C ILE A 13 19.35 -1.62 -2.17
N GLY A 14 19.01 -2.15 -3.36
CA GLY A 14 19.97 -2.89 -4.18
C GLY A 14 21.18 -2.06 -4.60
N ARG A 15 20.98 -0.78 -4.91
CA ARG A 15 22.04 0.16 -5.35
C ARG A 15 22.83 0.78 -4.20
N ALA A 16 22.37 0.74 -2.98
CA ALA A 16 23.04 1.29 -1.80
C ALA A 16 24.37 0.58 -1.45
N GLY A 17 24.75 -0.45 -2.22
CA GLY A 17 26.03 -1.16 -2.11
C GLY A 17 25.92 -2.67 -2.26
N LEU A 18 24.74 -3.25 -2.15
CA LEU A 18 24.49 -4.69 -2.29
C LEU A 18 24.82 -5.20 -3.70
N ASN A 19 24.62 -4.37 -4.73
CA ASN A 19 25.02 -4.65 -6.12
C ASN A 19 26.53 -4.79 -6.34
N ARG A 20 27.36 -4.43 -5.34
CA ARG A 20 28.82 -4.68 -5.34
C ARG A 20 29.17 -6.03 -4.75
N LYS A 21 28.28 -6.60 -3.94
CA LYS A 21 28.49 -7.87 -3.22
C LYS A 21 28.08 -9.09 -4.03
N THR A 22 27.06 -8.94 -4.89
CA THR A 22 26.54 -10.02 -5.72
C THR A 22 25.90 -9.48 -6.98
N ALA A 23 25.99 -10.24 -8.07
CA ALA A 23 25.21 -9.95 -9.26
C ALA A 23 23.71 -10.07 -8.96
N TYR A 24 22.89 -9.36 -9.71
CA TYR A 24 21.42 -9.31 -9.60
C TYR A 24 20.85 -8.71 -8.30
N ALA A 25 21.67 -8.16 -7.38
CA ALA A 25 21.18 -7.62 -6.11
C ALA A 25 20.05 -6.60 -6.30
N THR A 26 20.17 -5.66 -7.26
CA THR A 26 19.09 -4.68 -7.52
C THR A 26 17.82 -5.34 -8.03
N LEU A 27 17.92 -6.31 -8.95
CA LEU A 27 16.76 -7.08 -9.42
C LEU A 27 16.11 -7.84 -8.28
N THR A 28 16.92 -8.53 -7.48
CA THR A 28 16.46 -9.29 -6.31
C THR A 28 15.74 -8.39 -5.31
N ALA A 29 16.29 -7.20 -5.01
CA ALA A 29 15.68 -6.25 -4.10
C ALA A 29 14.32 -5.75 -4.61
N VAL A 30 14.23 -5.40 -5.90
CA VAL A 30 12.97 -4.97 -6.51
C VAL A 30 11.93 -6.08 -6.46
N LEU A 31 12.29 -7.30 -6.90
CA LEU A 31 11.35 -8.42 -6.89
C LEU A 31 10.89 -8.77 -5.47
N ALA A 32 11.77 -8.71 -4.47
CA ALA A 32 11.42 -9.02 -3.10
C ALA A 32 10.60 -7.89 -2.44
N ALA A 33 10.80 -6.63 -2.86
CA ALA A 33 10.01 -5.51 -2.41
C ALA A 33 8.57 -5.53 -2.96
N GLU A 34 8.33 -6.17 -4.12
CA GLU A 34 7.01 -6.30 -4.75
C GLU A 34 6.32 -7.64 -4.45
N ALA A 35 7.07 -8.63 -3.98
CA ALA A 35 6.58 -10.01 -3.93
C ALA A 35 5.42 -10.22 -2.95
N ALA A 36 5.31 -9.42 -1.90
CA ALA A 36 4.20 -9.51 -0.95
C ALA A 36 2.87 -9.10 -1.62
N ASP A 37 2.87 -8.08 -2.49
CA ASP A 37 1.71 -7.55 -3.21
C ASP A 37 1.19 -8.50 -4.31
N MET A 38 1.85 -9.64 -4.54
CA MET A 38 1.30 -10.70 -5.40
C MET A 38 -0.02 -11.25 -4.86
N ASP A 39 -0.40 -10.94 -3.64
CA ASP A 39 -1.72 -11.26 -3.07
C ASP A 39 -2.88 -10.60 -3.83
N VAL A 40 -2.63 -9.51 -4.58
CA VAL A 40 -3.61 -8.91 -5.51
C VAL A 40 -4.18 -9.92 -6.50
N LEU A 41 -3.49 -11.02 -6.78
CA LEU A 41 -3.99 -12.10 -7.64
C LEU A 41 -5.25 -12.78 -7.10
N TRP A 42 -5.54 -12.67 -5.80
CA TRP A 42 -6.84 -13.08 -5.26
C TRP A 42 -8.01 -12.30 -5.85
N GLY A 43 -7.77 -11.09 -6.37
CA GLY A 43 -8.76 -10.30 -7.11
C GLY A 43 -9.29 -10.97 -8.39
N LEU A 44 -8.63 -12.02 -8.89
CA LEU A 44 -9.15 -12.89 -9.95
C LEU A 44 -10.39 -13.69 -9.49
N ARG A 45 -10.58 -13.87 -8.19
CA ARG A 45 -11.75 -14.53 -7.57
C ARG A 45 -12.81 -13.53 -7.10
N GLY A 46 -12.58 -12.25 -7.30
CA GLY A 46 -13.49 -11.17 -6.93
C GLY A 46 -12.91 -10.20 -5.89
N PRO A 47 -13.54 -9.02 -5.76
CA PRO A 47 -13.01 -7.95 -4.92
C PRO A 47 -13.09 -8.26 -3.41
N VAL A 48 -14.03 -9.09 -2.97
CA VAL A 48 -14.14 -9.50 -1.56
C VAL A 48 -13.00 -10.46 -1.20
N GLU A 49 -12.68 -11.42 -2.06
CA GLU A 49 -11.54 -12.30 -1.88
C GLU A 49 -10.20 -11.54 -1.94
N GLU A 50 -10.11 -10.51 -2.79
CA GLU A 50 -8.97 -9.58 -2.81
C GLU A 50 -8.79 -8.90 -1.45
N LEU A 51 -9.83 -8.25 -0.92
CA LEU A 51 -9.77 -7.56 0.38
C LEU A 51 -9.43 -8.52 1.54
N LYS A 52 -10.01 -9.72 1.54
CA LYS A 52 -9.79 -10.75 2.56
C LYS A 52 -8.32 -11.20 2.66
N HIS A 53 -7.68 -11.33 1.51
CA HIS A 53 -6.31 -11.83 1.42
C HIS A 53 -5.26 -10.72 1.31
N HIS A 54 -5.65 -9.52 0.88
CA HIS A 54 -4.74 -8.38 0.77
C HIS A 54 -4.12 -8.04 2.13
N ARG A 55 -2.79 -7.89 2.13
CA ARG A 55 -1.99 -7.72 3.35
C ARG A 55 -2.24 -8.81 4.41
N GLY A 56 -2.53 -10.02 3.91
CA GLY A 56 -2.68 -11.23 4.71
C GLY A 56 -1.33 -11.90 5.00
N ILE A 57 -1.25 -13.22 4.73
CA ILE A 57 -0.08 -14.05 5.07
C ILE A 57 1.23 -13.56 4.41
N THR A 58 1.18 -13.03 3.19
CA THR A 58 2.33 -12.51 2.46
C THR A 58 3.00 -11.31 3.14
N HIS A 59 2.22 -10.54 3.90
CA HIS A 59 2.64 -9.32 4.61
C HIS A 59 2.96 -9.57 6.08
N THR A 60 3.56 -10.74 6.39
CA THR A 60 3.89 -11.10 7.78
C THR A 60 5.40 -11.26 7.98
N PHE A 61 5.85 -11.08 9.21
CA PHE A 61 7.25 -11.36 9.57
C PHE A 61 7.62 -12.83 9.34
N VAL A 62 6.66 -13.75 9.45
CA VAL A 62 6.88 -15.17 9.22
C VAL A 62 7.03 -15.48 7.72
N ALA A 63 6.27 -14.78 6.86
CA ALA A 63 6.36 -14.99 5.42
C ALA A 63 7.59 -14.30 4.79
N ALA A 64 8.08 -13.21 5.34
CA ALA A 64 9.20 -12.45 4.75
C ALA A 64 10.44 -13.32 4.45
N PRO A 65 10.93 -14.21 5.33
CA PRO A 65 12.03 -15.13 5.02
C PRO A 65 11.70 -16.11 3.88
N VAL A 66 10.46 -16.59 3.81
CA VAL A 66 10.00 -17.51 2.77
C VAL A 66 9.93 -16.81 1.43
N VAL A 67 9.32 -15.63 1.39
CA VAL A 67 9.25 -14.76 0.21
C VAL A 67 10.66 -14.45 -0.31
N ALA A 68 11.58 -14.06 0.59
CA ALA A 68 12.99 -13.84 0.24
C ALA A 68 13.63 -15.09 -0.39
N GLY A 69 13.39 -16.27 0.17
CA GLY A 69 13.88 -17.55 -0.36
C GLY A 69 13.34 -17.87 -1.76
N VAL A 70 12.04 -17.68 -1.97
CA VAL A 70 11.39 -17.87 -3.28
C VAL A 70 11.99 -16.93 -4.33
N VAL A 71 12.13 -15.63 -4.03
CA VAL A 71 12.72 -14.66 -4.94
C VAL A 71 14.16 -15.02 -5.29
N VAL A 72 14.96 -15.41 -4.31
CA VAL A 72 16.35 -15.87 -4.55
C VAL A 72 16.39 -17.10 -5.43
N GLY A 73 15.50 -18.06 -5.19
CA GLY A 73 15.37 -19.26 -6.04
C GLY A 73 15.06 -18.92 -7.48
N LEU A 74 14.10 -18.00 -7.72
CA LEU A 74 13.74 -17.53 -9.06
C LEU A 74 14.92 -16.81 -9.76
N VAL A 75 15.64 -15.96 -9.05
CA VAL A 75 16.81 -15.26 -9.58
C VAL A 75 17.96 -16.22 -9.88
N ALA A 76 18.17 -17.22 -9.02
CA ALA A 76 19.17 -18.27 -9.25
C ALA A 76 18.84 -19.14 -10.49
N LEU A 77 17.57 -19.52 -10.66
CA LEU A 77 17.10 -20.23 -11.86
C LEU A 77 17.26 -19.38 -13.12
N LEU A 78 16.94 -18.10 -13.06
CA LEU A 78 17.17 -17.16 -14.16
C LEU A 78 18.66 -17.07 -14.51
N HIS A 79 19.52 -17.01 -13.50
CA HIS A 79 20.98 -16.99 -13.72
C HIS A 79 21.45 -18.27 -14.40
N LEU A 80 21.05 -19.46 -13.92
CA LEU A 80 21.44 -20.73 -14.51
C LEU A 80 20.97 -20.88 -15.95
N TRP A 81 19.74 -20.45 -16.24
CA TRP A 81 19.20 -20.45 -17.59
C TRP A 81 19.97 -19.50 -18.52
N TRP A 82 20.32 -18.29 -18.05
CA TRP A 82 21.08 -17.30 -18.83
C TRP A 82 22.50 -17.76 -19.07
N ASP A 83 23.17 -18.28 -18.04
CA ASP A 83 24.54 -18.80 -18.15
C ASP A 83 24.61 -19.98 -19.11
N GLY A 84 23.64 -20.89 -19.04
CA GLY A 84 23.53 -22.02 -19.99
C GLY A 84 23.31 -21.58 -21.44
N ARG A 85 22.52 -20.53 -21.65
CA ARG A 85 22.35 -19.92 -23.00
C ARG A 85 23.64 -19.28 -23.49
N LEU A 86 24.32 -18.55 -22.61
CA LEU A 86 25.56 -17.89 -22.93
C LEU A 86 26.64 -18.90 -23.31
N LYS A 87 26.83 -19.97 -22.53
CA LYS A 87 27.78 -21.07 -22.82
C LYS A 87 27.51 -21.71 -24.17
N ARG A 88 26.24 -22.01 -24.49
CA ARG A 88 25.85 -22.56 -25.80
C ARG A 88 26.17 -21.61 -26.94
N LYS A 89 25.92 -20.32 -26.79
CA LYS A 89 26.23 -19.31 -27.79
C LYS A 89 27.73 -19.19 -28.02
N LEU A 90 28.51 -19.15 -26.95
CA LEU A 90 29.97 -19.08 -27.04
C LEU A 90 30.57 -20.35 -27.69
N ALA A 91 30.06 -21.54 -27.38
CA ALA A 91 30.46 -22.78 -28.02
C ALA A 91 30.17 -22.80 -29.53
N ALA A 92 28.99 -22.32 -29.94
CA ALA A 92 28.62 -22.20 -31.35
C ALA A 92 29.54 -21.21 -32.12
N MET A 93 29.87 -20.07 -31.49
CA MET A 93 30.77 -19.08 -32.07
C MET A 93 32.23 -19.59 -32.16
N ALA A 94 32.66 -20.44 -31.23
CA ALA A 94 34.01 -21.04 -31.27
C ALA A 94 34.21 -22.04 -32.43
N LEU A 95 33.10 -22.49 -33.05
CA LEU A 95 33.12 -23.38 -34.22
C LEU A 95 33.12 -22.61 -35.55
N ASP A 96 32.95 -21.30 -35.53
CA ASP A 96 32.92 -20.44 -36.72
C ASP A 96 34.15 -19.53 -36.73
N PRO A 97 35.15 -19.76 -37.62
CA PRO A 97 36.36 -18.96 -37.70
C PRO A 97 36.12 -17.50 -38.04
N ASP A 98 35.01 -17.16 -38.71
CA ASP A 98 34.65 -15.81 -39.16
C ASP A 98 33.70 -15.10 -38.17
N ALA A 99 33.33 -15.74 -37.02
CA ALA A 99 32.45 -15.14 -36.04
C ALA A 99 33.10 -13.90 -35.41
N PRO A 100 32.36 -12.78 -35.30
CA PRO A 100 32.86 -11.58 -34.63
C PRO A 100 33.18 -11.92 -33.16
N VAL A 101 34.41 -11.58 -32.73
CA VAL A 101 34.85 -11.79 -31.34
C VAL A 101 33.86 -11.15 -30.38
N PRO A 102 33.19 -11.93 -29.53
CA PRO A 102 32.20 -11.37 -28.64
C PRO A 102 32.84 -10.36 -27.70
N ARG A 103 32.27 -9.17 -27.57
CA ARG A 103 32.62 -8.25 -26.49
C ARG A 103 32.55 -9.07 -25.20
N ARG A 104 33.69 -9.11 -24.47
CA ARG A 104 33.89 -9.92 -23.25
C ARG A 104 32.64 -9.92 -22.39
N LEU A 105 31.86 -11.02 -22.44
CA LEU A 105 30.77 -11.29 -21.57
C LEU A 105 31.36 -11.84 -20.26
N GLU A 106 31.72 -10.94 -19.34
CA GLU A 106 32.22 -11.39 -18.03
C GLU A 106 31.14 -12.22 -17.34
N PRO A 107 31.47 -13.45 -16.89
CA PRO A 107 30.53 -14.24 -16.12
C PRO A 107 30.12 -13.49 -14.86
N LYS A 108 28.82 -13.40 -14.62
CA LYS A 108 28.30 -12.76 -13.42
C LYS A 108 28.43 -13.71 -12.25
N THR A 109 29.12 -13.29 -11.20
CA THR A 109 29.24 -14.07 -9.96
C THR A 109 28.03 -13.79 -9.06
N ILE A 110 27.33 -14.85 -8.68
CA ILE A 110 26.26 -14.77 -7.68
C ILE A 110 26.73 -15.35 -6.35
N HIS A 111 26.38 -14.65 -5.28
CA HIS A 111 26.58 -15.08 -3.90
C HIS A 111 25.23 -15.22 -3.24
N LEU A 112 24.71 -16.47 -3.10
CA LEU A 112 23.35 -16.73 -2.61
C LEU A 112 23.06 -16.12 -1.25
N GLY A 113 24.03 -16.15 -0.33
CA GLY A 113 23.86 -15.50 0.99
C GLY A 113 23.63 -13.97 0.89
N TRP A 114 24.35 -13.29 -0.01
CA TRP A 114 24.13 -11.86 -0.23
C TRP A 114 22.82 -11.58 -0.99
N LEU A 115 22.42 -12.46 -1.92
CA LEU A 115 21.11 -12.37 -2.55
C LEU A 115 19.98 -12.53 -1.53
N TYR A 116 20.09 -13.51 -0.64
CA TYR A 116 19.10 -13.75 0.40
C TYR A 116 19.00 -12.57 1.39
N ALA A 117 20.14 -12.06 1.86
CA ALA A 117 20.17 -10.88 2.71
C ALA A 117 19.52 -9.67 2.01
N THR A 118 19.81 -9.49 0.71
CA THR A 118 19.19 -8.42 -0.09
C THR A 118 17.68 -8.58 -0.21
N ALA A 119 17.21 -9.80 -0.51
CA ALA A 119 15.79 -10.10 -0.62
C ALA A 119 15.07 -9.91 0.72
N LEU A 120 15.67 -10.38 1.82
CA LEU A 120 15.08 -10.25 3.15
C LEU A 120 14.98 -8.79 3.60
N ILE A 121 16.03 -7.99 3.39
CA ILE A 121 15.99 -6.54 3.67
C ILE A 121 14.88 -5.86 2.87
N ALA A 122 14.74 -6.19 1.58
CA ALA A 122 13.72 -5.61 0.73
C ALA A 122 12.29 -6.06 1.13
N ALA A 123 12.08 -7.33 1.46
CA ALA A 123 10.80 -7.83 1.94
C ALA A 123 10.41 -7.19 3.29
N LEU A 124 11.36 -7.03 4.21
CA LEU A 124 11.11 -6.34 5.49
C LEU A 124 10.85 -4.84 5.29
N SER A 125 11.53 -4.20 4.31
CA SER A 125 11.25 -2.80 3.99
C SER A 125 9.84 -2.60 3.42
N HIS A 126 9.30 -3.58 2.68
CA HIS A 126 7.92 -3.58 2.23
C HIS A 126 6.94 -3.54 3.41
N LEU A 127 7.09 -4.46 4.38
CA LEU A 127 6.23 -4.48 5.57
C LEU A 127 6.31 -3.16 6.35
N LEU A 128 7.52 -2.59 6.47
CA LEU A 128 7.73 -1.35 7.19
C LEU A 128 7.08 -0.15 6.48
N LEU A 129 7.18 -0.07 5.15
CA LEU A 129 6.50 0.93 4.34
C LEU A 129 4.98 0.83 4.50
N ASP A 130 4.44 -0.38 4.49
CA ASP A 130 3.02 -0.61 4.65
C ASP A 130 2.49 -0.27 6.03
N TRP A 131 3.30 -0.49 7.06
CA TRP A 131 2.96 -0.06 8.40
C TRP A 131 2.86 1.47 8.52
N THR A 132 3.63 2.25 7.77
CA THR A 132 3.64 3.72 7.90
C THR A 132 2.34 4.38 7.47
N ASN A 133 1.55 3.74 6.59
CA ASN A 133 0.32 4.31 6.04
C ASN A 133 -0.93 3.95 6.86
N ASN A 134 -2.05 4.54 6.49
CA ASN A 134 -3.33 4.40 7.18
C ASN A 134 -4.15 3.15 6.77
N TYR A 135 -3.74 2.41 5.75
CA TYR A 135 -4.39 1.15 5.40
C TYR A 135 -4.07 0.06 6.43
N GLY A 136 -2.82 0.04 6.91
CA GLY A 136 -2.33 -0.94 7.89
C GLY A 136 -1.94 -2.29 7.28
N LEU A 137 -1.44 -3.19 8.12
CA LEU A 137 -1.13 -4.59 7.79
C LEU A 137 -1.26 -5.48 9.04
N ARG A 138 -1.19 -6.80 8.85
CA ARG A 138 -1.25 -7.82 9.93
C ARG A 138 0.09 -8.55 10.08
N PRO A 139 1.16 -7.90 10.61
CA PRO A 139 2.53 -8.43 10.56
C PRO A 139 2.75 -9.71 11.38
N PHE A 140 1.86 -9.99 12.34
CA PHE A 140 1.91 -11.14 13.23
C PHE A 140 0.90 -12.24 12.89
N PHE A 141 0.16 -12.10 11.78
CA PHE A 141 -0.77 -13.14 11.32
C PHE A 141 0.02 -14.43 10.95
N PRO A 142 -0.50 -15.66 11.18
CA PRO A 142 -1.83 -15.99 11.71
C PRO A 142 -1.93 -15.99 13.24
N PHE A 143 -0.86 -15.74 14.00
CA PHE A 143 -0.84 -15.84 15.46
C PHE A 143 -1.61 -14.69 16.14
N ASN A 144 -1.57 -13.49 15.54
CA ASN A 144 -2.33 -12.34 15.96
C ASN A 144 -2.96 -11.68 14.71
N PRO A 145 -4.30 -11.71 14.56
CA PRO A 145 -4.99 -11.17 13.40
C PRO A 145 -5.14 -9.64 13.43
N ARG A 146 -4.68 -8.96 14.49
CA ARG A 146 -4.85 -7.52 14.66
C ARG A 146 -4.14 -6.73 13.54
N TRP A 147 -4.82 -5.71 13.04
CA TRP A 147 -4.28 -4.72 12.13
C TRP A 147 -3.45 -3.68 12.86
N TYR A 148 -2.33 -3.28 12.26
CA TYR A 148 -1.40 -2.28 12.76
C TYR A 148 -1.16 -1.24 11.67
N SER A 149 -1.29 0.03 12.04
CA SER A 149 -1.07 1.18 11.16
C SER A 149 -0.34 2.27 11.95
N GLY A 150 0.64 2.90 11.30
CA GLY A 150 1.32 4.08 11.85
C GLY A 150 0.60 5.37 11.53
N SER A 151 -0.17 5.41 10.45
CA SER A 151 -0.98 6.55 9.98
C SER A 151 -0.22 7.89 9.90
N PHE A 152 1.10 7.87 9.62
CA PHE A 152 1.89 9.10 9.50
C PHE A 152 2.40 9.37 8.08
N MET A 153 2.28 8.40 7.16
CA MET A 153 2.59 8.55 5.74
C MET A 153 1.34 8.34 4.89
N PHE A 154 1.16 9.18 3.88
CA PHE A 154 0.09 8.94 2.92
C PHE A 154 0.41 7.72 2.06
N ILE A 155 -0.62 6.93 1.68
CA ILE A 155 -0.45 5.65 0.98
C ILE A 155 0.32 5.80 -0.35
N ALA A 156 0.12 6.92 -1.05
CA ALA A 156 0.78 7.29 -2.29
C ALA A 156 1.50 8.64 -2.09
N GLU A 157 2.74 8.61 -1.59
CA GLU A 157 3.48 9.81 -1.18
C GLU A 157 4.39 10.35 -2.32
N PRO A 158 4.00 11.43 -3.02
CA PRO A 158 4.75 11.96 -4.15
C PRO A 158 6.16 12.44 -3.80
N VAL A 159 6.39 12.85 -2.55
CA VAL A 159 7.72 13.28 -2.08
C VAL A 159 8.69 12.10 -2.10
N LEU A 160 8.26 10.90 -1.67
CA LEU A 160 9.07 9.70 -1.77
C LEU A 160 9.33 9.31 -3.21
N TRP A 161 8.33 9.41 -4.10
CA TRP A 161 8.51 9.11 -5.51
C TRP A 161 9.56 10.02 -6.15
N ALA A 162 9.45 11.33 -5.91
CA ALA A 162 10.42 12.30 -6.43
C ALA A 162 11.83 12.01 -5.90
N LEU A 163 11.96 11.76 -4.60
CA LEU A 163 13.24 11.47 -3.94
C LEU A 163 13.92 10.24 -4.54
N PHE A 164 13.21 9.13 -4.64
CA PHE A 164 13.76 7.89 -5.17
C PHE A 164 13.98 7.94 -6.67
N PHE A 165 13.03 8.49 -7.42
CA PHE A 165 13.17 8.65 -8.88
C PHE A 165 14.39 9.48 -9.23
N LEU A 166 14.59 10.62 -8.60
CA LEU A 166 15.77 11.48 -8.82
C LEU A 166 17.07 10.74 -8.44
N ALA A 167 17.07 10.02 -7.32
CA ALA A 167 18.24 9.25 -6.91
C ALA A 167 18.64 8.13 -7.88
N LEU A 168 17.69 7.60 -8.64
CA LEU A 168 17.94 6.59 -9.67
C LEU A 168 18.22 7.19 -11.03
N ALA A 169 17.50 8.26 -11.42
CA ALA A 169 17.60 8.87 -12.76
C ALA A 169 18.83 9.76 -12.91
N VAL A 170 19.15 10.61 -11.91
CA VAL A 170 20.28 11.55 -12.02
C VAL A 170 21.62 10.84 -12.26
N PRO A 171 22.02 9.79 -11.51
CA PRO A 171 23.26 9.07 -11.80
C PRO A 171 23.28 8.41 -13.18
N TRP A 172 22.10 7.98 -13.66
CA TRP A 172 21.99 7.39 -14.99
C TRP A 172 22.20 8.45 -16.08
N LEU A 173 21.52 9.61 -15.97
CA LEU A 173 21.71 10.74 -16.91
C LEU A 173 23.15 11.26 -16.92
N LEU A 174 23.76 11.47 -15.75
CA LEU A 174 25.16 11.86 -15.64
C LEU A 174 26.08 10.78 -16.25
N GLY A 175 25.64 9.52 -16.29
CA GLY A 175 26.31 8.42 -16.96
C GLY A 175 26.34 8.52 -18.47
N LEU A 176 25.26 9.00 -19.08
CA LEU A 176 25.18 9.24 -20.53
C LEU A 176 26.11 10.36 -20.93
N VAL A 177 26.02 11.51 -20.27
CA VAL A 177 26.90 12.66 -20.52
C VAL A 177 28.38 12.29 -20.36
N ALA A 178 28.75 11.59 -19.28
CA ALA A 178 30.13 11.14 -19.07
C ALA A 178 30.63 10.17 -20.15
N GLY A 179 29.72 9.42 -20.78
CA GLY A 179 30.04 8.55 -21.92
C GLY A 179 30.41 9.33 -23.17
N GLU A 180 29.75 10.46 -23.44
CA GLU A 180 30.02 11.33 -24.60
C GLU A 180 31.33 12.07 -24.48
N ILE A 181 31.73 12.52 -23.30
CA ILE A 181 32.99 13.23 -23.04
C ILE A 181 34.19 12.26 -22.81
N GLY A 182 34.01 10.96 -23.09
CA GLY A 182 35.08 9.97 -22.97
C GLY A 182 35.53 9.64 -21.54
N ALA A 183 34.75 9.99 -20.52
CA ALA A 183 35.08 9.70 -19.14
C ALA A 183 35.01 8.18 -18.85
N ARG A 184 35.91 7.69 -17.99
CA ARG A 184 35.97 6.27 -17.60
C ARG A 184 34.63 5.78 -17.04
N LYS A 185 34.05 4.72 -17.63
CA LYS A 185 32.83 4.11 -17.16
C LYS A 185 32.97 3.58 -15.74
N GLN A 186 32.17 4.12 -14.80
CA GLN A 186 32.09 3.61 -13.44
C GLN A 186 31.12 2.42 -13.37
N LYS A 187 31.59 1.26 -12.87
CA LYS A 187 30.83 0.00 -12.81
C LYS A 187 29.59 0.10 -11.88
N PHE A 188 29.67 0.89 -10.81
CA PHE A 188 28.63 1.03 -9.77
C PHE A 188 28.33 2.51 -9.49
N ARG A 189 27.76 3.18 -10.47
CA ARG A 189 27.39 4.58 -10.34
C ARG A 189 26.08 4.71 -9.54
N GLY A 190 25.97 5.73 -8.68
CA GLY A 190 24.73 6.09 -7.99
C GLY A 190 24.57 5.53 -6.57
N GLN A 191 25.59 4.88 -5.98
CA GLN A 191 25.49 4.39 -4.60
C GLN A 191 25.18 5.51 -3.60
N GLY A 192 25.89 6.64 -3.66
CA GLY A 192 25.66 7.77 -2.76
C GLY A 192 24.26 8.36 -2.90
N TRP A 193 23.73 8.42 -4.12
CA TRP A 193 22.35 8.86 -4.37
C TRP A 193 21.32 7.92 -3.78
N ALA A 194 21.52 6.61 -3.88
CA ALA A 194 20.64 5.63 -3.29
C ALA A 194 20.64 5.69 -1.76
N ILE A 195 21.83 5.83 -1.15
CA ILE A 195 21.97 6.03 0.30
C ILE A 195 21.28 7.33 0.73
N PHE A 196 21.52 8.43 -0.01
CA PHE A 196 20.89 9.73 0.25
C PHE A 196 19.35 9.61 0.25
N ALA A 197 18.78 8.92 -0.75
CA ALA A 197 17.33 8.75 -0.82
C ALA A 197 16.77 7.89 0.32
N LEU A 198 17.42 6.79 0.67
CA LEU A 198 16.99 5.95 1.81
C LEU A 198 17.11 6.72 3.14
N THR A 199 18.17 7.51 3.32
CA THR A 199 18.32 8.39 4.49
C THR A 199 17.24 9.47 4.50
N GLY A 200 16.96 10.10 3.36
CA GLY A 200 15.90 11.09 3.21
C GLY A 200 14.51 10.53 3.53
N MET A 201 14.23 9.28 3.13
CA MET A 201 13.01 8.57 3.52
C MET A 201 12.89 8.44 5.03
N VAL A 202 13.95 7.98 5.71
CA VAL A 202 13.94 7.82 7.17
C VAL A 202 13.76 9.17 7.87
N LEU A 203 14.44 10.22 7.40
CA LEU A 203 14.28 11.58 7.95
C LEU A 203 12.86 12.11 7.76
N LEU A 204 12.26 11.88 6.59
CA LEU A 204 10.86 12.23 6.33
C LEU A 204 9.91 11.47 7.27
N TRP A 205 10.14 10.18 7.51
CA TRP A 205 9.37 9.39 8.47
C TRP A 205 9.46 9.94 9.88
N CYS A 206 10.68 10.24 10.37
CA CYS A 206 10.88 10.81 11.69
C CYS A 206 10.17 12.16 11.83
N TRP A 207 10.27 13.00 10.81
CA TRP A 207 9.58 14.29 10.79
C TRP A 207 8.07 14.14 10.86
N ARG A 208 7.48 13.35 9.94
CA ARG A 208 6.02 13.14 9.91
C ARG A 208 5.51 12.44 11.17
N TRP A 209 6.28 11.51 11.73
CA TRP A 209 5.97 10.90 13.03
C TRP A 209 5.90 11.93 14.16
N SER A 210 6.84 12.87 14.18
CA SER A 210 6.84 13.98 15.14
C SER A 210 5.63 14.90 14.95
N GLU A 211 5.31 15.26 13.71
CA GLU A 211 4.14 16.10 13.40
C GLU A 211 2.81 15.39 13.71
N HIS A 212 2.73 14.08 13.47
CA HIS A 212 1.60 13.27 13.88
C HIS A 212 1.38 13.33 15.40
N GLY A 213 2.46 13.15 16.16
CA GLY A 213 2.40 13.27 17.64
C GLY A 213 1.99 14.67 18.10
N HIS A 214 2.49 15.72 17.43
CA HIS A 214 2.09 17.12 17.70
C HIS A 214 0.60 17.34 17.41
N GLY A 215 0.11 16.87 16.27
CA GLY A 215 -1.31 16.96 15.91
C GLY A 215 -2.22 16.24 16.91
N LEU A 216 -1.84 15.04 17.37
CA LEU A 216 -2.58 14.34 18.43
C LEU A 216 -2.61 15.13 19.74
N ALA A 217 -1.51 15.78 20.13
CA ALA A 217 -1.48 16.63 21.31
C ALA A 217 -2.39 17.87 21.16
N MET A 218 -2.45 18.48 19.98
CA MET A 218 -3.38 19.59 19.69
C MET A 218 -4.85 19.14 19.83
N VAL A 219 -5.21 17.98 19.28
CA VAL A 219 -6.57 17.42 19.42
C VAL A 219 -6.89 17.14 20.89
N ALA A 220 -5.97 16.59 21.65
CA ALA A 220 -6.18 16.27 23.05
C ALA A 220 -6.32 17.53 23.95
N SER A 221 -5.75 18.66 23.54
CA SER A 221 -5.81 19.92 24.30
C SER A 221 -7.00 20.82 23.92
N THR A 222 -7.75 20.48 22.87
CA THR A 222 -8.81 21.31 22.32
C THR A 222 -10.14 20.56 22.34
N GLN A 223 -11.20 21.21 22.82
CA GLN A 223 -12.56 20.66 22.75
C GLN A 223 -13.12 20.85 21.34
N ILE A 224 -13.00 19.84 20.49
CA ILE A 224 -13.51 19.86 19.10
C ILE A 224 -14.93 19.33 19.03
N ALA A 225 -15.18 18.20 19.67
CA ALA A 225 -16.52 17.60 19.70
C ALA A 225 -17.38 18.11 20.87
N THR A 226 -18.69 18.17 20.65
CA THR A 226 -19.67 18.60 21.67
C THR A 226 -19.99 17.52 22.72
N ALA A 227 -19.51 16.29 22.52
CA ALA A 227 -19.68 15.16 23.41
C ALA A 227 -18.31 14.53 23.77
N PRO A 228 -18.23 13.71 24.84
CA PRO A 228 -17.01 13.02 25.21
C PRO A 228 -16.45 12.15 24.08
N VAL A 229 -15.18 12.35 23.74
CA VAL A 229 -14.47 11.61 22.72
C VAL A 229 -13.95 10.30 23.31
N THR A 230 -14.24 9.18 22.66
CA THR A 230 -13.84 7.84 23.08
C THR A 230 -12.61 7.33 22.35
N ARG A 231 -12.41 7.79 21.08
CA ARG A 231 -11.31 7.37 20.22
C ARG A 231 -10.96 8.49 19.25
N VAL A 232 -9.67 8.61 18.93
CA VAL A 232 -9.15 9.58 17.96
C VAL A 232 -8.27 8.85 16.93
N ALA A 233 -8.39 9.24 15.65
CA ALA A 233 -7.40 8.97 14.61
C ALA A 233 -6.95 10.27 13.98
N LEU A 234 -5.71 10.27 13.51
CA LEU A 234 -5.13 11.37 12.76
C LEU A 234 -4.50 10.81 11.50
N GLU A 235 -5.04 11.18 10.34
CA GLU A 235 -4.69 10.60 9.05
C GLU A 235 -3.90 11.60 8.21
N PRO A 236 -2.82 11.16 7.51
CA PRO A 236 -1.91 12.06 6.82
C PRO A 236 -2.48 12.57 5.50
N TYR A 237 -2.18 13.83 5.15
CA TYR A 237 -2.32 14.35 3.80
C TYR A 237 -1.09 14.03 2.94
N PRO A 238 -1.23 13.87 1.61
CA PRO A 238 -0.09 13.73 0.71
C PRO A 238 0.71 15.03 0.66
N ILE A 239 2.02 14.94 0.44
CA ILE A 239 2.97 16.06 0.23
C ILE A 239 3.17 16.93 1.47
N ASN A 240 2.09 17.44 2.07
CA ASN A 240 2.16 18.38 3.19
C ASN A 240 2.32 17.64 4.53
N PRO A 241 3.46 17.71 5.20
CA PRO A 241 3.71 17.01 6.45
C PRO A 241 3.01 17.63 7.67
N PHE A 242 2.47 18.83 7.53
CA PHE A 242 1.82 19.57 8.60
C PHE A 242 0.29 19.43 8.60
N ARG A 243 -0.28 18.92 7.50
CA ARG A 243 -1.74 18.82 7.35
C ARG A 243 -2.24 17.41 7.64
N TRP A 244 -3.29 17.35 8.50
CA TRP A 244 -3.84 16.09 9.01
C TRP A 244 -5.35 16.11 8.99
N HIS A 245 -5.95 14.96 8.70
CA HIS A 245 -7.38 14.74 8.83
C HIS A 245 -7.64 14.01 10.15
N ALA A 246 -8.32 14.67 11.08
CA ALA A 246 -8.68 14.09 12.38
C ALA A 246 -10.09 13.49 12.33
N ILE A 247 -10.24 12.34 12.99
CA ILE A 247 -11.50 11.66 13.19
C ILE A 247 -11.65 11.43 14.69
N LEU A 248 -12.68 12.01 15.28
CA LEU A 248 -13.02 11.89 16.71
C LEU A 248 -14.30 11.09 16.84
N GLU A 249 -14.28 10.00 17.57
CA GLU A 249 -15.46 9.18 17.85
C GLU A 249 -16.10 9.56 19.16
N THR A 250 -17.42 9.76 19.14
CA THR A 250 -18.24 9.88 20.34
C THR A 250 -19.21 8.67 20.44
N SER A 251 -20.07 8.66 21.42
CA SER A 251 -21.10 7.60 21.56
C SER A 251 -22.11 7.58 20.40
N SER A 252 -22.46 8.73 19.81
CA SER A 252 -23.55 8.89 18.85
C SER A 252 -23.14 9.41 17.48
N PHE A 253 -21.97 10.02 17.36
CA PHE A 253 -21.49 10.61 16.09
C PHE A 253 -19.97 10.55 16.00
N TYR A 254 -19.46 10.79 14.79
CA TYR A 254 -18.07 11.12 14.52
C TYR A 254 -17.97 12.60 14.23
N GLN A 255 -16.92 13.26 14.74
CA GLN A 255 -16.55 14.62 14.39
C GLN A 255 -15.27 14.57 13.58
N THR A 256 -15.26 15.19 12.40
CA THR A 256 -14.01 15.35 11.63
C THR A 256 -13.45 16.75 11.81
N ALA A 257 -12.14 16.89 11.62
CA ALA A 257 -11.45 18.17 11.67
C ALA A 257 -10.21 18.16 10.76
N GLU A 258 -9.89 19.32 10.21
CA GLU A 258 -8.61 19.53 9.52
C GLU A 258 -7.63 20.22 10.48
N ILE A 259 -6.44 19.64 10.61
CA ILE A 259 -5.39 20.13 11.53
C ILE A 259 -4.20 20.60 10.72
N ASP A 260 -3.70 21.78 11.01
CA ASP A 260 -2.42 22.28 10.53
C ASP A 260 -1.48 22.50 11.73
N THR A 261 -0.50 21.60 11.90
CA THR A 261 0.46 21.66 13.00
C THR A 261 1.43 22.80 12.88
N ARG A 262 1.65 23.33 11.67
CA ARG A 262 2.54 24.48 11.42
C ARG A 262 1.96 25.78 11.95
N THR A 263 0.66 25.99 11.76
CA THR A 263 -0.04 27.21 12.20
C THR A 263 -0.69 27.04 13.55
N GLY A 264 -0.79 25.81 14.06
CA GLY A 264 -1.50 25.50 15.30
C GLY A 264 -3.03 25.64 15.16
N THR A 265 -3.57 25.50 13.93
CA THR A 265 -5.00 25.68 13.68
C THR A 265 -5.73 24.34 13.60
N ILE A 266 -6.94 24.31 14.11
CA ILE A 266 -7.91 23.21 13.97
C ILE A 266 -9.16 23.82 13.33
N ASP A 267 -9.50 23.33 12.14
CA ASP A 267 -10.69 23.71 11.40
C ASP A 267 -11.73 22.59 11.50
N SER A 268 -12.82 22.86 12.19
CA SER A 268 -13.95 21.94 12.37
C SER A 268 -15.22 22.72 12.56
N ASP A 269 -16.20 22.47 11.69
CA ASP A 269 -17.55 23.02 11.80
C ASP A 269 -18.50 21.94 12.32
N PRO A 270 -19.09 22.11 13.51
CA PRO A 270 -20.05 21.14 14.07
C PRO A 270 -21.26 20.87 13.17
N GLN A 271 -21.60 21.77 12.23
CA GLN A 271 -22.75 21.59 11.35
C GLN A 271 -22.41 20.75 10.10
N THR A 272 -21.19 20.89 9.57
CA THR A 272 -20.78 20.23 8.33
C THR A 272 -19.87 19.03 8.54
N ASP A 273 -19.16 18.99 9.67
CA ASP A 273 -18.13 17.98 9.94
C ASP A 273 -18.56 16.93 10.98
N THR A 274 -19.86 16.96 11.37
CA THR A 274 -20.47 15.94 12.20
C THR A 274 -21.11 14.85 11.34
N ILE A 275 -20.72 13.60 11.56
CA ILE A 275 -21.25 12.43 10.88
C ILE A 275 -21.96 11.57 11.93
N ASN A 276 -23.29 11.59 11.93
CA ASN A 276 -24.09 10.76 12.85
C ASN A 276 -23.84 9.27 12.58
N LYS A 277 -23.72 8.49 13.64
CA LYS A 277 -23.65 7.03 13.51
C LYS A 277 -24.98 6.53 12.93
N PRO A 278 -24.96 5.77 11.82
CA PRO A 278 -26.18 5.24 11.23
C PRO A 278 -26.94 4.35 12.22
N PRO A 279 -28.28 4.38 12.22
CA PRO A 279 -29.06 3.48 13.06
C PRO A 279 -28.88 2.03 12.62
N ALA A 280 -28.87 1.11 13.57
CA ALA A 280 -28.90 -0.31 13.27
C ALA A 280 -30.30 -0.71 12.75
N THR A 281 -30.34 -1.28 11.54
CA THR A 281 -31.51 -1.86 10.90
C THR A 281 -31.35 -3.37 10.76
N SER A 282 -32.44 -4.11 10.49
CA SER A 282 -32.34 -5.54 10.17
C SER A 282 -31.41 -5.77 8.97
N ALA A 283 -31.47 -4.89 7.96
CA ALA A 283 -30.64 -4.97 6.78
C ALA A 283 -29.15 -4.74 7.10
N THR A 284 -28.80 -3.72 7.92
CA THR A 284 -27.41 -3.52 8.32
C THR A 284 -26.85 -4.68 9.13
N GLU A 285 -27.67 -5.28 10.02
CA GLU A 285 -27.24 -6.46 10.78
C GLU A 285 -27.12 -7.72 9.91
N ALA A 286 -27.94 -7.86 8.86
CA ALA A 286 -27.79 -8.90 7.88
C ALA A 286 -26.52 -8.70 7.04
N ALA A 287 -26.28 -7.48 6.53
CA ALA A 287 -25.11 -7.13 5.73
C ALA A 287 -23.79 -7.37 6.47
N LYS A 288 -23.72 -7.10 7.76
CA LYS A 288 -22.52 -7.39 8.59
C LYS A 288 -22.15 -8.89 8.63
N ARG A 289 -23.11 -9.79 8.38
CA ARG A 289 -22.90 -11.23 8.37
C ARG A 289 -22.52 -11.81 7.01
N THR A 290 -22.65 -11.04 5.96
CA THR A 290 -22.23 -11.45 4.60
C THR A 290 -20.69 -11.57 4.49
N PRO A 291 -20.16 -12.28 3.51
CA PRO A 291 -18.72 -12.36 3.25
C PRO A 291 -18.03 -11.00 3.19
N LEU A 292 -18.59 -10.04 2.43
CA LEU A 292 -18.07 -8.68 2.35
C LEU A 292 -18.12 -7.99 3.72
N GLY A 293 -19.25 -8.06 4.41
CA GLY A 293 -19.42 -7.42 5.71
C GLY A 293 -18.42 -7.89 6.76
N GLN A 294 -18.19 -9.20 6.84
CA GLN A 294 -17.19 -9.80 7.76
C GLN A 294 -15.77 -9.34 7.44
N VAL A 295 -15.37 -9.40 6.15
CA VAL A 295 -14.03 -9.00 5.72
C VAL A 295 -13.81 -7.51 5.88
N TYR A 296 -14.83 -6.70 5.54
CA TYR A 296 -14.74 -5.24 5.65
C TYR A 296 -14.59 -4.80 7.11
N LEU A 297 -15.36 -5.39 8.03
CA LEU A 297 -15.31 -5.06 9.46
C LEU A 297 -14.05 -5.60 10.16
N ASP A 298 -13.43 -6.68 9.64
CA ASP A 298 -12.13 -7.13 10.12
C ASP A 298 -11.01 -6.10 9.77
N TRP A 299 -11.10 -5.49 8.58
CA TRP A 299 -10.12 -4.51 8.11
C TRP A 299 -10.42 -3.08 8.55
N GLY A 300 -11.68 -2.66 8.43
CA GLY A 300 -12.14 -1.28 8.59
C GLY A 300 -12.19 -0.85 10.05
N THR A 301 -11.12 -0.24 10.57
CA THR A 301 -11.06 0.18 11.97
C THR A 301 -11.95 1.37 12.30
N TRP A 302 -12.40 2.13 11.29
CA TRP A 302 -13.32 3.26 11.38
C TRP A 302 -14.50 3.06 10.43
N ALA A 303 -14.96 1.81 10.33
CA ALA A 303 -16.01 1.43 9.42
C ALA A 303 -17.37 2.00 9.83
N MET A 304 -18.10 2.49 8.85
CA MET A 304 -19.51 2.83 8.90
C MET A 304 -20.31 1.85 8.07
N VAL A 305 -21.47 1.45 8.58
CA VAL A 305 -22.42 0.55 7.89
C VAL A 305 -23.75 1.27 7.81
N HIS A 306 -24.14 1.66 6.61
CA HIS A 306 -25.29 2.52 6.38
C HIS A 306 -26.30 1.88 5.43
N ASP A 307 -27.55 1.80 5.84
CA ASP A 307 -28.67 1.47 4.98
C ASP A 307 -29.08 2.71 4.17
N VAL A 308 -28.76 2.71 2.89
CA VAL A 308 -28.98 3.87 2.00
C VAL A 308 -30.27 3.75 1.18
N GLY A 309 -31.10 2.73 1.48
CA GLY A 309 -32.36 2.47 0.76
C GLY A 309 -32.15 1.82 -0.61
N GLN A 310 -33.14 1.92 -1.48
CA GLN A 310 -33.14 1.30 -2.81
C GLN A 310 -32.29 2.10 -3.81
N ILE A 311 -30.97 2.17 -3.59
CA ILE A 311 -30.03 2.85 -4.47
C ILE A 311 -29.24 1.80 -5.25
N PRO A 312 -29.33 1.76 -6.62
CA PRO A 312 -28.53 0.88 -7.45
C PRO A 312 -27.03 1.18 -7.34
N VAL A 313 -26.21 0.13 -7.27
CA VAL A 313 -24.78 0.22 -7.18
C VAL A 313 -24.16 0.10 -8.57
N ALA A 314 -23.22 0.98 -8.90
CA ALA A 314 -22.51 0.90 -10.17
C ALA A 314 -21.73 -0.43 -10.29
N GLY A 315 -21.94 -1.16 -11.38
CA GLY A 315 -21.27 -2.43 -11.64
C GLY A 315 -21.93 -3.66 -11.00
N MET A 316 -23.13 -3.50 -10.40
CA MET A 316 -23.93 -4.61 -9.88
C MET A 316 -25.41 -4.36 -10.18
N ASP A 317 -26.07 -5.29 -10.84
CA ASP A 317 -27.49 -5.18 -11.16
C ASP A 317 -28.37 -5.31 -9.88
N PRO A 318 -29.41 -4.46 -9.73
CA PRO A 318 -30.32 -4.60 -8.61
C PRO A 318 -31.09 -5.92 -8.69
N PRO A 319 -31.47 -6.50 -7.52
CA PRO A 319 -32.26 -7.74 -7.47
C PRO A 319 -33.59 -7.61 -8.20
N LYS A 320 -33.90 -8.55 -9.09
CA LYS A 320 -35.21 -8.63 -9.76
C LYS A 320 -36.17 -9.41 -8.88
N LEU A 321 -37.03 -8.70 -8.15
CA LEU A 321 -37.92 -9.29 -7.14
C LEU A 321 -39.39 -9.26 -7.57
N PRO A 322 -40.23 -10.19 -7.03
CA PRO A 322 -41.66 -10.09 -7.13
C PRO A 322 -42.21 -8.84 -6.41
N PRO A 323 -43.42 -8.37 -6.74
CA PRO A 323 -43.99 -7.11 -6.21
C PRO A 323 -44.17 -7.04 -4.68
N ASN A 324 -44.10 -8.16 -3.99
CA ASN A 324 -44.27 -8.27 -2.54
C ASN A 324 -42.96 -8.37 -1.76
N ARG A 325 -41.84 -8.22 -2.43
CA ARG A 325 -40.51 -8.23 -1.81
C ARG A 325 -39.77 -6.90 -2.05
N GLU A 326 -39.01 -6.48 -1.07
CA GLU A 326 -38.28 -5.23 -1.12
C GLU A 326 -36.78 -5.50 -0.91
N TRP A 327 -35.95 -4.66 -1.50
CA TRP A 327 -34.52 -4.69 -1.30
C TRP A 327 -33.99 -3.34 -0.84
N THR A 328 -32.89 -3.35 -0.17
CA THR A 328 -32.14 -2.16 0.21
C THR A 328 -30.66 -2.36 -0.05
N THR A 329 -29.94 -1.27 -0.24
CA THR A 329 -28.49 -1.24 -0.36
C THR A 329 -27.90 -0.87 1.00
N VAL A 330 -26.99 -1.70 1.48
CA VAL A 330 -26.17 -1.38 2.64
C VAL A 330 -24.77 -1.03 2.17
N GLU A 331 -24.31 0.18 2.51
CA GLU A 331 -22.98 0.69 2.21
C GLU A 331 -22.05 0.48 3.40
N PHE A 332 -20.85 -0.02 3.09
CA PHE A 332 -19.70 -0.06 4.00
C PHE A 332 -18.69 0.98 3.54
N SER A 333 -18.29 1.88 4.43
CA SER A 333 -17.25 2.89 4.20
C SER A 333 -16.33 3.00 5.42
N ASP A 334 -15.11 3.50 5.22
CA ASP A 334 -14.17 3.73 6.33
C ASP A 334 -13.74 5.20 6.33
N LEU A 335 -13.92 5.87 7.47
CA LEU A 335 -13.68 7.30 7.63
C LEU A 335 -12.22 7.70 7.45
N ARG A 336 -11.27 6.77 7.60
CA ARG A 336 -9.83 7.02 7.33
C ARG A 336 -9.55 7.49 5.91
N PHE A 337 -10.44 7.20 4.96
CA PHE A 337 -10.31 7.53 3.55
C PHE A 337 -11.31 8.61 3.09
N GLY A 338 -12.01 9.24 4.02
CA GLY A 338 -13.02 10.27 3.79
C GLY A 338 -12.43 11.67 3.56
N TYR A 339 -11.36 11.80 2.78
CA TYR A 339 -10.74 13.09 2.52
C TYR A 339 -11.57 13.97 1.59
N SER A 340 -11.73 15.24 1.94
CA SER A 340 -12.49 16.22 1.15
C SER A 340 -11.96 16.40 -0.28
N TYR A 341 -10.65 16.29 -0.48
CA TYR A 341 -10.02 16.46 -1.80
C TYR A 341 -10.17 15.23 -2.73
N LEU A 342 -10.58 14.07 -2.22
CA LEU A 342 -10.86 12.88 -3.04
C LEU A 342 -12.29 12.86 -3.60
N GLY A 343 -13.02 14.00 -3.53
CA GLY A 343 -14.40 14.09 -3.97
C GLY A 343 -15.41 13.44 -3.01
N ALA A 344 -14.93 12.87 -1.90
CA ALA A 344 -15.74 12.53 -0.75
C ALA A 344 -16.07 13.86 -0.07
N GLY A 345 -17.20 14.46 -0.37
CA GLY A 345 -17.68 15.61 0.40
C GLY A 345 -17.69 15.22 1.89
N ARG A 346 -17.33 16.15 2.78
CA ARG A 346 -17.31 15.95 4.23
C ARG A 346 -18.59 15.29 4.78
N ALA A 347 -19.72 15.45 4.10
CA ALA A 347 -21.03 14.91 4.49
C ALA A 347 -21.46 13.61 3.78
N THR A 348 -20.76 13.15 2.73
CA THR A 348 -21.25 12.00 1.92
C THR A 348 -20.68 10.66 2.33
N GLY A 349 -19.65 10.62 3.19
CA GLY A 349 -19.05 9.38 3.66
C GLY A 349 -18.47 8.45 2.58
N ARG A 350 -18.53 8.84 1.30
CA ARG A 350 -18.05 8.00 0.19
C ARG A 350 -16.54 7.90 0.22
N SER A 351 -16.07 6.76 0.66
CA SER A 351 -14.67 6.37 0.63
C SER A 351 -14.33 5.74 -0.72
N PRO A 352 -13.14 5.95 -1.27
CA PRO A 352 -12.67 5.22 -2.45
C PRO A 352 -12.59 3.69 -2.22
N LEU A 353 -12.66 3.23 -0.97
CA LEU A 353 -12.65 1.83 -0.59
C LEU A 353 -14.01 1.43 0.01
N SER A 354 -15.11 1.74 -0.68
CA SER A 354 -16.46 1.38 -0.24
C SER A 354 -16.88 0.00 -0.73
N GLY A 355 -17.67 -0.69 0.11
CA GLY A 355 -18.34 -1.94 -0.22
C GLY A 355 -19.85 -1.78 -0.15
N TRP A 356 -20.59 -2.55 -0.93
CA TRP A 356 -22.04 -2.52 -0.98
C TRP A 356 -22.61 -3.93 -1.01
N VAL A 357 -23.73 -4.10 -0.31
CA VAL A 357 -24.49 -5.35 -0.27
C VAL A 357 -25.95 -5.05 -0.53
N TYR A 358 -26.57 -5.81 -1.43
CA TYR A 358 -28.02 -5.81 -1.59
C TYR A 358 -28.64 -6.76 -0.59
N ILE A 359 -29.50 -6.25 0.28
CA ILE A 359 -30.25 -7.04 1.26
C ILE A 359 -31.75 -7.03 0.89
N VAL A 360 -32.32 -8.22 0.79
CA VAL A 360 -33.74 -8.43 0.47
C VAL A 360 -34.51 -8.76 1.75
N ASP A 361 -35.66 -8.10 1.94
CA ASP A 361 -36.56 -8.26 3.09
C ASP A 361 -35.86 -8.12 4.45
N GLY A 362 -34.74 -7.36 4.48
CA GLY A 362 -33.98 -7.07 5.68
C GLY A 362 -33.08 -8.21 6.21
N HIS A 363 -32.93 -9.33 5.48
CA HIS A 363 -32.16 -10.47 5.97
C HIS A 363 -31.46 -11.35 4.93
N GLU A 364 -31.84 -11.28 3.66
CA GLU A 364 -31.30 -12.11 2.57
C GLU A 364 -30.24 -11.33 1.77
N ASP A 365 -29.03 -11.88 1.62
CA ASP A 365 -27.99 -11.36 0.74
C ASP A 365 -28.37 -11.64 -0.72
N ALA A 366 -28.37 -10.61 -1.55
CA ALA A 366 -28.73 -10.68 -2.96
C ALA A 366 -27.61 -10.17 -3.90
N GLY A 367 -26.43 -9.93 -3.39
CA GLY A 367 -25.24 -9.56 -4.14
C GLY A 367 -24.35 -8.57 -3.39
N GLU A 368 -23.06 -8.70 -3.66
CA GLU A 368 -22.01 -7.91 -3.02
C GLU A 368 -21.13 -7.24 -4.10
N ALA A 369 -20.72 -6.02 -3.84
CA ALA A 369 -19.77 -5.31 -4.70
C ALA A 369 -18.79 -4.49 -3.86
N MET A 370 -17.57 -4.33 -4.35
CA MET A 370 -16.57 -3.45 -3.77
C MET A 370 -15.85 -2.66 -4.85
N ASN A 371 -15.66 -1.36 -4.62
CA ASN A 371 -15.01 -0.45 -5.58
C ASN A 371 -15.62 -0.52 -7.00
N GLY A 372 -16.94 -0.69 -7.12
CA GLY A 372 -17.66 -0.79 -8.39
C GLY A 372 -17.46 -2.12 -9.15
N ARG A 373 -16.96 -3.17 -8.48
CA ARG A 373 -16.79 -4.51 -9.01
C ARG A 373 -17.64 -5.50 -8.20
N GLU A 374 -18.51 -6.21 -8.90
CA GLU A 374 -19.35 -7.26 -8.29
C GLU A 374 -18.50 -8.47 -7.86
N GLN A 375 -18.83 -9.04 -6.70
CA GLN A 375 -18.30 -10.33 -6.26
C GLN A 375 -19.04 -11.43 -7.02
N LYS A 376 -18.29 -12.21 -7.78
CA LYS A 376 -18.82 -13.34 -8.56
C LYS A 376 -18.71 -14.65 -7.80
#